data_39bdad73f7b5d50fc58d533dc1633c0c
#
_entry.id   39bdad73f7b5d50fc58d533dc1633c0c
#
_cell.length_a   1.000
_cell.length_b   1.000
_cell.length_c   1.000
_cell.angle_alpha   90.00
_cell.angle_beta   90.00
_cell.angle_gamma   90.00
#
_symmetry.space_group_name_H-M   'P 1'
#
loop_
_entity.id
_entity.type
_entity.pdbx_description
1 polymer ?
#
loop_
_entity_poly.entity_id
_entity_poly.type
_entity_poly.pdbx_seq_one_letter_code
_entity_poly.pdbx_strand_id
1 'polypeptide(L)' 'MEGPLTGQTYVITGTLESYSRDEARKALEALGAKVSDSVSKKTTGVIAGESPGSKLAKAEKAGVPVLDEAALKKLLRS' A
#
# COMPACT_ATOMS: atom_id res chain seq x y z
N MET A 1 3.96 -11.90 -13.43
CA MET A 1 5.24 -11.17 -13.57
C MET A 1 5.93 -11.08 -12.22
N GLU A 2 7.18 -11.46 -12.16
CA GLU A 2 7.95 -11.38 -10.93
C GLU A 2 8.65 -10.03 -10.80
N GLY A 3 8.75 -9.53 -9.58
CA GLY A 3 9.43 -8.30 -9.29
C GLY A 3 9.83 -8.26 -7.82
N PRO A 4 10.45 -7.16 -7.35
CA PRO A 4 10.92 -7.08 -5.97
C PRO A 4 9.83 -7.22 -4.93
N LEU A 5 8.57 -6.98 -5.29
CA LEU A 5 7.44 -7.05 -4.37
C LEU A 5 6.56 -8.27 -4.61
N THR A 6 7.02 -9.25 -5.36
CA THR A 6 6.25 -10.46 -5.65
C THR A 6 5.83 -11.16 -4.35
N GLY A 7 4.55 -11.51 -4.27
CA GLY A 7 3.99 -12.17 -3.09
C GLY A 7 3.55 -11.21 -2.00
N GLN A 8 3.76 -9.91 -2.17
CA GLN A 8 3.33 -8.91 -1.20
C GLN A 8 1.98 -8.32 -1.59
N THR A 9 1.20 -7.95 -0.59
CA THR A 9 -0.12 -7.35 -0.78
C THR A 9 -0.17 -6.02 -0.05
N TYR A 10 -0.62 -4.98 -0.73
CA TYR A 10 -0.73 -3.64 -0.17
C TYR A 10 -2.15 -3.12 -0.28
N VAL A 11 -2.53 -2.27 0.67
CA VAL A 11 -3.82 -1.56 0.65
C VAL A 11 -3.50 -0.07 0.60
N ILE A 12 -4.17 0.65 -0.29
CA ILE A 12 -4.00 2.10 -0.41
C ILE A 12 -5.23 2.76 0.19
N THR A 13 -5.01 3.68 1.12
CA THR A 13 -6.10 4.42 1.77
C THR A 13 -5.73 5.90 1.85
N GLY A 14 -6.75 6.75 1.80
CA GLY A 14 -6.55 8.19 1.80
C GLY A 14 -6.13 8.72 0.44
N THR A 15 -5.67 9.96 0.42
CA THR A 15 -5.26 10.65 -0.81
C THR A 15 -3.76 10.93 -0.78
N LEU A 16 -3.07 10.51 -1.83
CA LEU A 16 -1.64 10.76 -1.99
C LEU A 16 -1.43 12.04 -2.79
N GLU A 17 -0.40 12.81 -2.44
CA GLU A 17 -0.10 14.06 -3.14
C GLU A 17 0.54 13.83 -4.51
N SER A 18 1.50 12.91 -4.57
CA SER A 18 2.29 12.69 -5.79
C SER A 18 1.70 11.65 -6.72
N TYR A 19 0.75 10.86 -6.24
CA TYR A 19 0.15 9.78 -7.01
C TYR A 19 -1.34 9.77 -6.82
N SER A 20 -2.09 9.44 -7.88
CA SER A 20 -3.48 9.03 -7.72
C SER A 20 -3.48 7.60 -7.18
N ARG A 21 -4.63 7.15 -6.67
CA ARG A 21 -4.75 5.77 -6.19
C ARG A 21 -4.42 4.78 -7.30
N ASP A 22 -4.89 5.04 -8.53
CA ASP A 22 -4.63 4.16 -9.66
C ASP A 22 -3.16 4.14 -10.04
N GLU A 23 -2.49 5.29 -10.00
CA GLU A 23 -1.07 5.36 -10.30
C GLU A 23 -0.25 4.55 -9.29
N ALA A 24 -0.55 4.69 -8.01
CA ALA A 24 0.14 3.95 -6.97
C ALA A 24 -0.10 2.44 -7.12
N ARG A 25 -1.34 2.06 -7.42
CA ARG A 25 -1.68 0.65 -7.65
C ARG A 25 -0.90 0.07 -8.81
N LYS A 26 -0.90 0.77 -9.95
CA LYS A 26 -0.20 0.29 -11.13
C LYS A 26 1.31 0.17 -10.87
N ALA A 27 1.88 1.12 -10.16
CA ALA A 27 3.29 1.10 -9.84
C ALA A 27 3.64 -0.10 -8.97
N LEU A 28 2.82 -0.39 -7.95
CA LEU A 28 3.02 -1.56 -7.09
C LEU A 28 2.85 -2.86 -7.86
N GLU A 29 1.83 -2.93 -8.70
CA GLU A 29 1.59 -4.12 -9.52
C GLU A 29 2.73 -4.37 -10.50
N ALA A 30 3.32 -3.31 -11.03
CA ALA A 30 4.47 -3.43 -11.93
C ALA A 30 5.68 -4.05 -11.22
N LEU A 31 5.76 -3.93 -9.91
CA LEU A 31 6.83 -4.54 -9.12
C LEU A 31 6.47 -5.94 -8.60
N GLY A 32 5.33 -6.45 -8.98
CA GLY A 32 4.88 -7.79 -8.61
C GLY A 32 3.94 -7.84 -7.41
N ALA A 33 3.64 -6.72 -6.78
CA ALA A 33 2.73 -6.69 -5.63
C ALA A 33 1.27 -6.76 -6.07
N LYS A 34 0.42 -7.16 -5.14
CA LYS A 34 -1.02 -7.08 -5.30
C LYS A 34 -1.54 -5.91 -4.50
N VAL A 35 -2.58 -5.26 -5.00
CA VAL A 35 -3.23 -4.17 -4.30
C VAL A 35 -4.66 -4.58 -4.00
N SER A 36 -5.04 -4.52 -2.73
CA SER A 36 -6.35 -4.92 -2.26
C SER A 36 -7.11 -3.72 -1.70
N ASP A 37 -8.41 -3.84 -1.61
CA ASP A 37 -9.27 -2.82 -1.01
C ASP A 37 -9.52 -3.06 0.48
N SER A 38 -9.12 -4.21 0.98
CA SER A 38 -9.40 -4.61 2.37
C SER A 38 -8.13 -5.01 3.08
N VAL A 39 -8.02 -4.54 4.32
CA VAL A 39 -6.91 -4.93 5.20
C VAL A 39 -7.21 -6.31 5.79
N SER A 40 -6.20 -7.18 5.77
CA SER A 40 -6.31 -8.50 6.38
C SER A 40 -4.96 -8.85 7.04
N LYS A 41 -4.92 -9.98 7.75
CA LYS A 41 -3.68 -10.44 8.36
C LYS A 41 -2.61 -10.78 7.31
N LYS A 42 -3.02 -11.02 6.08
CA LYS A 42 -2.11 -11.32 4.97
C LYS A 42 -1.62 -10.08 4.26
N THR A 43 -2.16 -8.90 4.59
CA THR A 43 -1.71 -7.65 4.00
C THR A 43 -0.29 -7.35 4.46
N THR A 44 0.60 -7.06 3.52
CA THR A 44 2.00 -6.76 3.82
C THR A 44 2.15 -5.36 4.42
N GLY A 45 1.38 -4.40 3.90
CA GLY A 45 1.40 -3.03 4.41
C GLY A 45 0.22 -2.22 3.91
N VAL A 46 -0.04 -1.12 4.60
CA VAL A 46 -1.09 -0.17 4.22
C VAL A 46 -0.42 1.15 3.86
N ILE A 47 -0.70 1.63 2.66
CA ILE A 47 -0.22 2.93 2.21
C ILE A 47 -1.24 3.97 2.65
N ALA A 48 -0.89 4.80 3.61
CA ALA A 48 -1.79 5.81 4.16
C ALA A 48 -1.43 7.19 3.63
N GLY A 49 -2.35 7.79 2.89
CA GLY A 49 -2.24 9.19 2.47
C GLY A 49 -2.95 10.09 3.46
N GLU A 50 -3.39 11.26 3.00
CA GLU A 50 -4.19 12.17 3.83
C GLU A 50 -5.58 11.59 4.06
N SER A 51 -6.11 11.80 5.26
CA SER A 51 -7.45 11.32 5.65
C SER A 51 -7.63 9.82 5.40
N PRO A 52 -6.80 8.97 6.00
CA PRO A 52 -6.82 7.53 5.71
C PRO A 52 -8.07 6.80 6.19
N GLY A 53 -8.85 7.36 7.09
CA GLY A 53 -10.10 6.76 7.51
C GLY A 53 -9.95 5.50 8.37
N SER A 54 -10.98 4.66 8.36
CA SER A 54 -11.05 3.48 9.21
C SER A 54 -10.08 2.36 8.84
N LYS A 55 -9.55 2.36 7.64
CA LYS A 55 -8.60 1.32 7.21
C LYS A 55 -7.31 1.37 8.01
N LEU A 56 -6.92 2.56 8.47
CA LEU A 56 -5.75 2.71 9.33
C LEU A 56 -5.92 1.96 10.64
N ALA A 57 -7.10 2.09 11.26
CA ALA A 57 -7.39 1.37 12.50
C ALA A 57 -7.40 -0.14 12.28
N LYS A 58 -7.92 -0.60 11.15
CA LYS A 58 -7.91 -2.02 10.80
C LYS A 58 -6.48 -2.55 10.63
N ALA A 59 -5.61 -1.75 10.03
CA ALA A 59 -4.20 -2.13 9.88
C ALA A 59 -3.53 -2.29 11.25
N GLU A 60 -3.79 -1.38 12.17
CA GLU A 60 -3.24 -1.46 13.52
C GLU A 60 -3.72 -2.71 14.25
N LYS A 61 -5.00 -3.02 14.15
CA LYS A 61 -5.57 -4.22 14.78
C LYS A 61 -5.01 -5.51 14.19
N ALA A 62 -4.75 -5.52 12.89
CA ALA A 62 -4.21 -6.69 12.22
C ALA A 62 -2.69 -6.81 12.37
N GLY A 63 -2.04 -5.83 12.97
CA GLY A 63 -0.58 -5.81 13.10
C GLY A 63 0.14 -5.53 11.79
N VAL A 64 -0.53 -4.89 10.85
CA VAL A 64 0.02 -4.57 9.53
C VAL A 64 0.72 -3.22 9.59
N PRO A 65 1.96 -3.11 9.07
CA PRO A 65 2.67 -1.84 9.04
C PRO A 65 1.92 -0.79 8.23
N VAL A 66 1.96 0.45 8.68
CA VAL A 66 1.38 1.58 7.96
C VAL A 66 2.51 2.38 7.34
N LEU A 67 2.41 2.62 6.04
CA LEU A 67 3.41 3.33 5.26
C LEU A 67 2.83 4.67 4.81
N ASP A 68 3.64 5.70 4.84
CA ASP A 68 3.23 7.00 4.29
C ASP A 68 3.68 7.11 2.82
N GLU A 69 3.41 8.26 2.21
CA GLU A 69 3.79 8.48 0.82
C GLU A 69 5.30 8.44 0.63
N ALA A 70 6.08 8.93 1.57
CA ALA A 70 7.54 8.87 1.50
C ALA A 70 8.03 7.43 1.49
N ALA A 71 7.44 6.58 2.31
CA ALA A 71 7.77 5.16 2.34
C ALA A 71 7.37 4.48 1.03
N LEU A 72 6.22 4.86 0.46
CA LEU A 72 5.80 4.37 -0.84
C LEU A 72 6.81 4.73 -1.93
N LYS A 73 7.28 5.97 -1.94
CA LYS A 73 8.29 6.39 -2.92
C LYS A 73 9.56 5.55 -2.83
N LYS A 74 10.01 5.27 -1.61
CA LYS A 74 11.19 4.40 -1.40
C LYS A 74 10.92 2.99 -1.91
N LEU A 75 9.74 2.47 -1.65
CA LEU A 75 9.35 1.15 -2.09
C LEU A 75 9.35 1.05 -3.62
N LEU A 76 8.86 2.08 -4.29
CA LEU A 76 8.79 2.12 -5.75
C LEU A 76 10.15 2.27 -6.42
N ARG A 77 11.17 2.66 -5.67
CA ARG A 77 12.55 2.76 -6.17
C ARG A 77 13.32 1.45 -6.06
N SER A 78 12.75 0.47 -5.43
CA SER A 78 13.40 -0.83 -5.21
C SER A 78 13.62 -1.59 -6.49
#